data_98844470d3a4dc5042d39d154e2057f4
#
_entry.id   98844470d3a4dc5042d39d154e2057f4
#
_cell.length_a   1.000
_cell.length_b   1.000
_cell.length_c   1.000
_cell.angle_alpha   90.00
_cell.angle_beta   90.00
_cell.angle_gamma   90.00
#
_symmetry.space_group_name_H-M   'P 1'
#
loop_
_entity.id
_entity.type
_entity.pdbx_description
1 polymer ?
#
loop_
_entity_poly.entity_id
_entity_poly.type
_entity_poly.pdbx_seq_one_letter_code
_entity_poly.pdbx_strand_id
1 'polypeptide(L)'
;MKNKEFFDVVIIGGGPSGSNAAVSYKKLNPELRVAVVDKEFFPRDKSCGDAIGPGVINALKRFDNDHILEGEPQVISTTLFGPKNIGIHNYIPKVKNKEDSIVYVIPRLDLDNRIFNLAKEAGAETFEGYRYSKFIENEESLSIELENENKDKLLIETKLLIGADGANSRVRKSLNLNQNSDWNKAIAIRAYIDSSNYVEIFKERTLMFEINVSAIKGYAWAFPSSGDLVNIGIGVPLSLFKKEKMDINLLLEEFVSTLKGRGVNVENLRLEKSFMLPFASSRPKLAHNRVALIGDAGSMINPMSGEGIFYGMEAGYIVAKKTHHLIGGDNSEINSGINKYEKEFNKRFGKHFLSCSLARVVFQSPFMTKRLLAIASLDQHTIDFVVELLFDEANLTIKEVFLLLIKFLLPLNMLKLFKKTTV
;
A
#
# COMPACT_ATOMS: atom_id res chain seq x y z
N MET A 1 -9.91 36.78 -19.83
CA MET A 1 -10.18 35.43 -19.28
C MET A 1 -9.01 34.58 -19.72
N LYS A 2 -8.19 34.03 -18.80
CA LYS A 2 -7.18 33.03 -19.16
C LYS A 2 -7.89 31.85 -19.81
N ASN A 3 -7.44 31.39 -20.97
CA ASN A 3 -8.00 30.22 -21.64
C ASN A 3 -8.03 29.07 -20.62
N LYS A 4 -9.23 28.52 -20.38
CA LYS A 4 -9.38 27.32 -19.59
C LYS A 4 -8.79 26.15 -20.38
N GLU A 5 -7.79 25.47 -19.85
CA GLU A 5 -7.29 24.25 -20.46
C GLU A 5 -8.27 23.10 -20.22
N PHE A 6 -8.51 22.32 -21.26
CA PHE A 6 -9.39 21.15 -21.21
C PHE A 6 -8.56 19.88 -21.31
N PHE A 7 -8.83 18.93 -20.41
CA PHE A 7 -8.27 17.58 -20.41
C PHE A 7 -9.38 16.55 -20.40
N ASP A 8 -9.18 15.43 -21.01
CA ASP A 8 -10.10 14.31 -20.98
C ASP A 8 -10.17 13.72 -19.58
N VAL A 9 -9.02 13.57 -18.94
CA VAL A 9 -8.86 13.03 -17.58
C VAL A 9 -7.92 13.92 -16.78
N VAL A 10 -8.35 14.32 -15.58
CA VAL A 10 -7.50 14.98 -14.58
C VAL A 10 -7.31 14.07 -13.38
N ILE A 11 -6.05 13.85 -13.00
CA ILE A 11 -5.65 12.99 -11.88
C ILE A 11 -5.02 13.87 -10.82
N ILE A 12 -5.59 13.91 -9.61
CA ILE A 12 -5.06 14.65 -8.47
C ILE A 12 -4.21 13.72 -7.60
N GLY A 13 -2.91 13.93 -7.63
CA GLY A 13 -1.88 13.16 -6.94
C GLY A 13 -0.99 12.36 -7.90
N GLY A 14 0.29 12.72 -7.98
CA GLY A 14 1.34 12.09 -8.80
C GLY A 14 2.07 10.93 -8.09
N GLY A 15 1.53 10.38 -6.99
CA GLY A 15 2.07 9.18 -6.37
C GLY A 15 1.88 7.93 -7.25
N PRO A 16 2.35 6.73 -6.84
CA PRO A 16 2.32 5.52 -7.66
C PRO A 16 0.95 5.19 -8.24
N SER A 17 -0.12 5.41 -7.48
CA SER A 17 -1.49 5.15 -7.94
C SER A 17 -1.90 6.08 -9.08
N GLY A 18 -1.67 7.39 -8.92
CA GLY A 18 -2.06 8.39 -9.92
C GLY A 18 -1.19 8.34 -11.16
N SER A 19 0.12 8.20 -10.99
CA SER A 19 1.06 8.07 -12.12
C SER A 19 0.80 6.81 -12.93
N ASN A 20 0.56 5.66 -12.26
CA ASN A 20 0.19 4.43 -12.97
C ASN A 20 -1.18 4.52 -13.66
N ALA A 21 -2.13 5.28 -13.10
CA ALA A 21 -3.39 5.56 -13.79
C ALA A 21 -3.14 6.38 -15.07
N ALA A 22 -2.29 7.41 -15.02
CA ALA A 22 -1.92 8.21 -16.20
C ALA A 22 -1.26 7.35 -17.28
N VAL A 23 -0.27 6.53 -16.91
CA VAL A 23 0.35 5.54 -17.81
C VAL A 23 -0.73 4.66 -18.44
N SER A 24 -1.65 4.12 -17.62
CA SER A 24 -2.70 3.23 -18.09
C SER A 24 -3.63 3.90 -19.10
N TYR A 25 -4.05 5.13 -18.87
CA TYR A 25 -4.87 5.88 -19.84
C TYR A 25 -4.13 6.10 -21.15
N LYS A 26 -2.90 6.57 -21.09
CA LYS A 26 -2.09 6.86 -22.28
C LYS A 26 -1.72 5.61 -23.08
N LYS A 27 -1.48 4.47 -22.41
CA LYS A 27 -1.22 3.18 -23.09
C LYS A 27 -2.49 2.57 -23.70
N LEU A 28 -3.66 2.75 -23.08
CA LEU A 28 -4.94 2.23 -23.59
C LEU A 28 -5.56 3.14 -24.66
N ASN A 29 -5.34 4.45 -24.59
CA ASN A 29 -5.78 5.42 -25.60
C ASN A 29 -4.81 6.60 -25.63
N PRO A 30 -3.82 6.59 -26.55
CA PRO A 30 -2.80 7.65 -26.68
C PRO A 30 -3.36 9.04 -27.01
N GLU A 31 -4.54 9.11 -27.61
CA GLU A 31 -5.16 10.38 -28.03
C GLU A 31 -5.73 11.18 -26.85
N LEU A 32 -6.01 10.55 -25.71
CA LEU A 32 -6.56 11.24 -24.56
C LEU A 32 -5.57 12.28 -24.01
N ARG A 33 -6.05 13.47 -23.75
CA ARG A 33 -5.34 14.47 -22.97
C ARG A 33 -5.48 14.15 -21.49
N VAL A 34 -4.39 13.72 -20.86
CA VAL A 34 -4.35 13.33 -19.43
C VAL A 34 -3.47 14.30 -18.67
N ALA A 35 -4.01 14.91 -17.61
CA ALA A 35 -3.24 15.76 -16.70
C ALA A 35 -3.02 15.05 -15.35
N VAL A 36 -1.81 15.14 -14.81
CA VAL A 36 -1.46 14.73 -13.45
C VAL A 36 -1.08 15.97 -12.65
N VAL A 37 -1.78 16.21 -11.55
CA VAL A 37 -1.55 17.36 -10.67
C VAL A 37 -0.98 16.87 -9.34
N ASP A 38 0.15 17.39 -8.90
CA ASP A 38 0.66 17.14 -7.55
C ASP A 38 1.03 18.48 -6.87
N LYS A 39 0.79 18.52 -5.56
CA LYS A 39 1.11 19.70 -4.74
C LYS A 39 2.61 19.86 -4.47
N GLU A 40 3.37 18.81 -4.62
CA GLU A 40 4.83 18.78 -4.44
C GLU A 40 5.52 18.75 -5.81
N PHE A 41 6.82 19.08 -5.81
CA PHE A 41 7.71 18.89 -6.95
C PHE A 41 8.45 17.56 -6.79
N PHE A 42 8.59 16.81 -7.87
CA PHE A 42 9.34 15.54 -7.87
C PHE A 42 10.84 15.78 -8.17
N PRO A 43 11.74 15.02 -7.50
CA PRO A 43 11.49 13.94 -6.56
C PRO A 43 11.02 14.43 -5.19
N ARG A 44 10.02 13.73 -4.61
CA ARG A 44 9.52 14.03 -3.26
C ARG A 44 9.39 12.76 -2.45
N ASP A 45 9.59 12.85 -1.15
CA ASP A 45 9.43 11.71 -0.26
C ASP A 45 7.99 11.54 0.25
N LYS A 46 7.67 10.33 0.68
CA LYS A 46 6.43 9.99 1.39
C LYS A 46 6.68 8.86 2.35
N SER A 47 6.35 9.05 3.62
CA SER A 47 6.53 8.03 4.66
C SER A 47 5.89 6.70 4.29
N CYS A 48 6.70 5.62 4.27
CA CYS A 48 6.36 4.26 3.84
C CYS A 48 7.44 3.30 4.38
N GLY A 49 7.15 1.99 4.43
CA GLY A 49 8.18 0.95 4.63
C GLY A 49 9.04 0.68 3.39
N ASP A 50 8.74 1.31 2.25
CA ASP A 50 9.49 1.25 0.98
C ASP A 50 9.53 -0.12 0.29
N ALA A 51 8.99 -1.15 0.92
CA ALA A 51 8.92 -2.48 0.31
C ALA A 51 7.84 -2.55 -0.77
N ILE A 52 8.19 -3.08 -1.94
CA ILE A 52 7.29 -3.40 -3.04
C ILE A 52 7.40 -4.87 -3.38
N GLY A 53 6.25 -5.55 -3.37
CA GLY A 53 6.16 -6.98 -3.64
C GLY A 53 5.76 -7.29 -5.08
N PRO A 54 5.50 -8.59 -5.36
CA PRO A 54 5.17 -9.10 -6.68
C PRO A 54 4.02 -8.38 -7.37
N GLY A 55 3.02 -7.94 -6.61
CA GLY A 55 1.87 -7.22 -7.14
C GLY A 55 2.25 -5.91 -7.85
N VAL A 56 3.14 -5.12 -7.23
CA VAL A 56 3.65 -3.87 -7.83
C VAL A 56 4.51 -4.18 -9.06
N ILE A 57 5.37 -5.19 -8.98
CA ILE A 57 6.24 -5.61 -10.08
C ILE A 57 5.38 -6.02 -11.29
N ASN A 58 4.35 -6.83 -11.07
CA ASN A 58 3.41 -7.25 -12.13
C ASN A 58 2.60 -6.07 -12.70
N ALA A 59 2.26 -5.08 -11.88
CA ALA A 59 1.61 -3.86 -12.37
C ALA A 59 2.52 -3.05 -13.29
N LEU A 60 3.82 -3.01 -13.01
CA LEU A 60 4.83 -2.37 -13.88
C LEU A 60 5.05 -3.19 -15.17
N LYS A 61 5.24 -4.50 -15.07
CA LYS A 61 5.41 -5.42 -16.21
C LYS A 61 4.26 -5.35 -17.22
N ARG A 62 3.06 -4.99 -16.81
CA ARG A 62 1.88 -4.88 -17.68
C ARG A 62 2.11 -3.97 -18.89
N PHE A 63 2.97 -2.98 -18.76
CA PHE A 63 3.30 -2.02 -19.81
C PHE A 63 4.81 -1.93 -20.06
N ASP A 64 5.56 -2.99 -19.74
CA ASP A 64 7.02 -3.10 -19.91
C ASP A 64 7.79 -2.01 -19.13
N ASN A 65 7.27 -1.62 -17.97
CA ASN A 65 7.84 -0.55 -17.15
C ASN A 65 8.70 -1.07 -15.97
N ASP A 66 8.90 -2.36 -15.84
CA ASP A 66 9.69 -2.97 -14.75
C ASP A 66 11.21 -2.73 -14.89
N HIS A 67 11.67 -2.25 -16.04
CA HIS A 67 13.05 -1.76 -16.24
C HIS A 67 13.47 -0.70 -15.22
N ILE A 68 12.51 0.05 -14.62
CA ILE A 68 12.82 1.02 -13.56
C ILE A 68 13.33 0.37 -12.26
N LEU A 69 13.26 -0.95 -12.14
CA LEU A 69 13.74 -1.73 -11.00
C LEU A 69 15.12 -2.35 -11.25
N GLU A 70 15.68 -2.17 -12.45
CA GLU A 70 17.00 -2.71 -12.79
C GLU A 70 18.10 -2.16 -11.88
N GLY A 71 18.98 -3.05 -11.44
CA GLY A 71 20.08 -2.71 -10.54
C GLY A 71 19.69 -2.60 -9.05
N GLU A 72 18.40 -2.66 -8.71
CA GLU A 72 17.99 -2.65 -7.30
C GLU A 72 18.27 -4.00 -6.63
N PRO A 73 18.77 -3.99 -5.38
CA PRO A 73 19.04 -5.22 -4.66
C PRO A 73 17.75 -5.92 -4.25
N GLN A 74 17.67 -7.20 -4.55
CA GLN A 74 16.50 -8.02 -4.23
C GLN A 74 16.51 -8.48 -2.78
N VAL A 75 15.32 -8.54 -2.19
CA VAL A 75 15.04 -9.16 -0.90
C VAL A 75 14.20 -10.41 -1.19
N ILE A 76 14.69 -11.58 -0.75
CA ILE A 76 14.08 -12.86 -1.09
C ILE A 76 13.53 -13.62 0.11
N SER A 77 13.78 -13.14 1.32
CA SER A 77 13.33 -13.80 2.55
C SER A 77 12.61 -12.85 3.50
N THR A 78 11.90 -13.44 4.45
CA THR A 78 11.18 -12.74 5.52
C THR A 78 11.49 -13.38 6.86
N THR A 79 11.75 -12.55 7.86
CA THR A 79 11.91 -12.98 9.24
C THR A 79 10.82 -12.34 10.10
N LEU A 80 10.07 -13.16 10.82
CA LEU A 80 8.99 -12.74 11.70
C LEU A 80 9.33 -13.05 13.15
N PHE A 81 9.36 -12.03 13.99
CA PHE A 81 9.47 -12.19 15.44
C PHE A 81 8.12 -11.92 16.11
N GLY A 82 7.76 -12.75 17.05
CA GLY A 82 6.55 -12.62 17.85
C GLY A 82 6.82 -12.69 19.36
N PRO A 83 5.77 -12.68 20.20
CA PRO A 83 5.89 -12.70 21.65
C PRO A 83 6.80 -13.83 22.15
N LYS A 84 7.71 -13.51 23.09
CA LYS A 84 8.72 -14.42 23.66
C LYS A 84 9.74 -14.92 22.62
N ASN A 85 10.08 -14.12 21.61
CA ASN A 85 10.99 -14.45 20.53
C ASN A 85 10.65 -15.74 19.75
N ILE A 86 9.36 -16.16 19.79
CA ILE A 86 8.90 -17.18 18.86
C ILE A 86 8.84 -16.52 17.49
N GLY A 87 9.53 -17.13 16.51
CA GLY A 87 9.65 -16.52 15.20
C GLY A 87 9.83 -17.55 14.09
N ILE A 88 9.78 -17.05 12.89
CA ILE A 88 10.04 -17.75 11.64
C ILE A 88 11.17 -16.97 10.99
N HIS A 89 12.29 -17.63 10.75
CA HIS A 89 13.50 -16.98 10.24
C HIS A 89 13.79 -17.38 8.81
N ASN A 90 14.21 -16.42 8.00
CA ASN A 90 14.63 -16.59 6.62
C ASN A 90 13.63 -17.41 5.78
N TYR A 91 12.34 -17.13 5.98
CA TYR A 91 11.28 -17.75 5.21
C TYR A 91 11.26 -17.14 3.79
N ILE A 92 11.45 -18.00 2.79
CA ILE A 92 11.31 -17.63 1.38
C ILE A 92 9.87 -17.95 0.97
N PRO A 93 9.05 -16.92 0.65
CA PRO A 93 7.68 -17.17 0.21
C PRO A 93 7.64 -18.05 -1.04
N LYS A 94 6.86 -19.13 -1.00
CA LYS A 94 6.57 -19.93 -2.18
C LYS A 94 5.32 -19.35 -2.85
N VAL A 95 5.49 -18.32 -3.65
CA VAL A 95 4.43 -17.83 -4.53
C VAL A 95 4.27 -18.82 -5.69
N LYS A 96 3.06 -18.93 -6.25
CA LYS A 96 2.70 -19.94 -7.26
C LYS A 96 3.62 -19.99 -8.49
N ASN A 97 4.35 -18.88 -8.77
CA ASN A 97 5.41 -18.82 -9.79
C ASN A 97 6.70 -18.35 -9.12
N LYS A 98 7.77 -19.13 -9.20
CA LYS A 98 9.06 -18.86 -8.50
C LYS A 98 9.69 -17.51 -8.85
N GLU A 99 9.40 -16.94 -10.02
CA GLU A 99 9.88 -15.61 -10.44
C GLU A 99 9.18 -14.46 -9.70
N ASP A 100 8.04 -14.73 -9.06
CA ASP A 100 7.18 -13.72 -8.43
C ASP A 100 7.47 -13.50 -6.94
N SER A 101 8.49 -14.15 -6.37
CA SER A 101 8.81 -14.05 -4.93
C SER A 101 9.75 -12.89 -4.60
N ILE A 102 10.14 -12.10 -5.60
CA ILE A 102 11.08 -10.99 -5.45
C ILE A 102 10.38 -9.81 -4.80
N VAL A 103 11.08 -9.21 -3.85
CA VAL A 103 10.70 -7.96 -3.19
C VAL A 103 11.85 -6.97 -3.36
N TYR A 104 11.52 -5.71 -3.59
CA TYR A 104 12.50 -4.61 -3.55
C TYR A 104 12.16 -3.67 -2.39
N VAL A 105 13.19 -3.03 -1.85
CA VAL A 105 13.04 -1.96 -0.85
C VAL A 105 13.67 -0.71 -1.44
N ILE A 106 12.82 0.16 -2.00
CA ILE A 106 13.24 1.35 -2.73
C ILE A 106 12.64 2.56 -2.03
N PRO A 107 13.46 3.53 -1.58
CA PRO A 107 12.96 4.75 -0.99
C PRO A 107 11.91 5.43 -1.87
N ARG A 108 10.84 5.92 -1.25
CA ARG A 108 9.72 6.55 -1.97
C ARG A 108 10.14 7.78 -2.74
N LEU A 109 11.23 8.45 -2.30
CA LEU A 109 11.86 9.53 -3.05
C LEU A 109 12.20 9.09 -4.47
N ASP A 110 12.78 7.91 -4.62
CA ASP A 110 13.24 7.36 -5.90
C ASP A 110 12.10 6.64 -6.63
N LEU A 111 11.38 5.73 -5.95
CA LEU A 111 10.32 4.94 -6.56
C LEU A 111 9.21 5.83 -7.14
N ASP A 112 8.72 6.79 -6.36
CA ASP A 112 7.63 7.67 -6.81
C ASP A 112 8.08 8.53 -8.00
N ASN A 113 9.32 9.03 -7.96
CA ASN A 113 9.88 9.81 -9.07
C ASN A 113 10.01 8.99 -10.36
N ARG A 114 10.50 7.75 -10.26
CA ARG A 114 10.59 6.84 -11.41
C ARG A 114 9.21 6.59 -12.04
N ILE A 115 8.20 6.25 -11.23
CA ILE A 115 6.83 5.99 -11.73
C ILE A 115 6.18 7.28 -12.27
N PHE A 116 6.46 8.44 -11.67
CA PHE A 116 5.98 9.72 -12.16
C PHE A 116 6.59 10.08 -13.52
N ASN A 117 7.87 9.79 -13.73
CA ASN A 117 8.51 9.97 -15.04
C ASN A 117 7.92 9.05 -16.11
N LEU A 118 7.56 7.81 -15.78
CA LEU A 118 6.83 6.94 -16.72
C LEU A 118 5.51 7.56 -17.19
N ALA A 119 4.80 8.31 -16.33
CA ALA A 119 3.59 9.01 -16.73
C ALA A 119 3.90 10.15 -17.71
N LYS A 120 4.99 10.91 -17.49
CA LYS A 120 5.48 11.94 -18.44
C LYS A 120 5.89 11.33 -19.78
N GLU A 121 6.66 10.25 -19.75
CA GLU A 121 7.12 9.52 -20.94
C GLU A 121 5.95 8.93 -21.74
N ALA A 122 4.89 8.50 -21.08
CA ALA A 122 3.67 8.05 -21.72
C ALA A 122 2.87 9.21 -22.37
N GLY A 123 3.23 10.47 -22.13
CA GLY A 123 2.60 11.66 -22.71
C GLY A 123 1.51 12.27 -21.82
N ALA A 124 1.54 12.07 -20.53
CA ALA A 124 0.68 12.84 -19.60
C ALA A 124 1.28 14.22 -19.34
N GLU A 125 0.44 15.26 -19.32
CA GLU A 125 0.84 16.60 -18.91
C GLU A 125 0.89 16.68 -17.38
N THR A 126 1.92 17.33 -16.81
CA THR A 126 2.11 17.36 -15.35
C THR A 126 2.09 18.79 -14.82
N PHE A 127 1.36 18.98 -13.71
CA PHE A 127 1.23 20.24 -12.98
C PHE A 127 1.75 20.04 -11.55
N GLU A 128 3.05 20.28 -11.37
CA GLU A 128 3.72 20.18 -10.07
C GLU A 128 3.59 21.50 -9.28
N GLY A 129 3.56 21.44 -7.96
CA GLY A 129 3.38 22.61 -7.09
C GLY A 129 1.93 23.13 -6.99
N TYR A 130 0.96 22.42 -7.59
CA TYR A 130 -0.45 22.78 -7.53
C TYR A 130 -1.26 21.83 -6.67
N ARG A 131 -1.99 22.40 -5.72
CA ARG A 131 -2.87 21.68 -4.81
C ARG A 131 -4.33 21.80 -5.28
N TYR A 132 -5.02 20.68 -5.31
CA TYR A 132 -6.47 20.67 -5.53
C TYR A 132 -7.20 21.44 -4.41
N SER A 133 -8.11 22.34 -4.81
CA SER A 133 -8.98 23.10 -3.91
C SER A 133 -10.39 22.52 -3.89
N LYS A 134 -11.05 22.52 -5.03
CA LYS A 134 -12.42 22.01 -5.22
C LYS A 134 -12.69 21.69 -6.68
N PHE A 135 -13.82 21.03 -6.95
CA PHE A 135 -14.40 20.97 -8.28
C PHE A 135 -15.83 21.50 -8.29
N ILE A 136 -16.29 21.91 -9.46
CA ILE A 136 -17.66 22.31 -9.75
C ILE A 136 -18.14 21.44 -10.89
N GLU A 137 -19.27 20.77 -10.71
CA GLU A 137 -19.89 19.93 -11.73
C GLU A 137 -20.77 20.79 -12.64
N ASN A 138 -20.44 20.81 -13.93
CA ASN A 138 -21.21 21.46 -14.99
C ASN A 138 -21.94 20.38 -15.80
N GLU A 139 -22.80 20.78 -16.73
CA GLU A 139 -23.54 19.83 -17.57
C GLU A 139 -22.62 18.89 -18.33
N GLU A 140 -21.55 19.38 -18.96
CA GLU A 140 -20.66 18.59 -19.82
C GLU A 140 -19.28 18.34 -19.24
N SER A 141 -18.83 19.07 -18.23
CA SER A 141 -17.48 19.01 -17.67
C SER A 141 -17.47 19.15 -16.16
N LEU A 142 -16.28 18.92 -15.59
CA LEU A 142 -15.93 19.29 -14.23
C LEU A 142 -14.90 20.43 -14.30
N SER A 143 -15.20 21.56 -13.64
CA SER A 143 -14.21 22.64 -13.47
C SER A 143 -13.42 22.38 -12.21
N ILE A 144 -12.11 22.16 -12.34
CA ILE A 144 -11.18 21.87 -11.25
C ILE A 144 -10.41 23.13 -10.88
N GLU A 145 -10.55 23.60 -9.65
CA GLU A 145 -9.78 24.72 -9.12
C GLU A 145 -8.53 24.18 -8.42
N LEU A 146 -7.37 24.64 -8.85
CA LEU A 146 -6.05 24.35 -8.30
C LEU A 146 -5.45 25.64 -7.75
N GLU A 147 -4.58 25.51 -6.74
CA GLU A 147 -3.89 26.64 -6.09
C GLU A 147 -2.43 26.26 -5.81
N ASN A 148 -1.48 27.14 -6.16
CA ASN A 148 -0.08 26.99 -5.82
C ASN A 148 0.24 27.63 -4.47
N GLU A 149 1.50 27.56 -4.01
CA GLU A 149 1.94 28.15 -2.74
C GLU A 149 1.80 29.67 -2.70
N ASN A 150 1.89 30.34 -3.86
CA ASN A 150 1.69 31.79 -3.99
C ASN A 150 0.21 32.19 -4.01
N LYS A 151 -0.71 31.22 -3.87
CA LYS A 151 -2.17 31.39 -4.00
C LYS A 151 -2.64 31.75 -5.41
N ASP A 152 -1.78 31.55 -6.41
CA ASP A 152 -2.22 31.66 -7.81
C ASP A 152 -3.17 30.53 -8.14
N LYS A 153 -4.27 30.89 -8.79
CA LYS A 153 -5.32 29.92 -9.17
C LYS A 153 -5.16 29.50 -10.62
N LEU A 154 -5.23 28.18 -10.84
CA LEU A 154 -5.34 27.56 -12.14
C LEU A 154 -6.69 26.84 -12.24
N LEU A 155 -7.41 27.07 -13.32
CA LEU A 155 -8.69 26.42 -13.58
C LEU A 155 -8.54 25.48 -14.78
N ILE A 156 -8.85 24.21 -14.57
CA ILE A 156 -8.79 23.15 -15.60
C ILE A 156 -10.19 22.55 -15.75
N GLU A 157 -10.60 22.31 -16.99
CA GLU A 157 -11.84 21.59 -17.30
C GLU A 157 -11.52 20.13 -17.64
N THR A 158 -12.41 19.20 -17.23
CA THR A 158 -12.23 17.78 -17.55
C THR A 158 -13.56 17.02 -17.67
N LYS A 159 -13.54 15.91 -18.39
CA LYS A 159 -14.67 14.94 -18.40
C LYS A 159 -14.65 14.02 -17.19
N LEU A 160 -13.47 13.66 -16.70
CA LEU A 160 -13.29 12.68 -15.63
C LEU A 160 -12.23 13.15 -14.64
N LEU A 161 -12.57 13.15 -13.35
CA LEU A 161 -11.67 13.45 -12.23
C LEU A 161 -11.29 12.17 -11.49
N ILE A 162 -9.99 11.97 -11.27
CA ILE A 162 -9.48 10.87 -10.43
C ILE A 162 -8.80 11.46 -9.20
N GLY A 163 -9.32 11.13 -8.02
CA GLY A 163 -8.69 11.45 -6.74
C GLY A 163 -7.68 10.38 -6.33
N ALA A 164 -6.40 10.73 -6.40
CA ALA A 164 -5.24 9.93 -5.99
C ALA A 164 -4.37 10.67 -4.96
N ASP A 165 -4.95 11.66 -4.28
CA ASP A 165 -4.31 12.66 -3.42
C ASP A 165 -4.04 12.19 -1.98
N GLY A 166 -3.96 10.87 -1.79
CA GLY A 166 -3.45 10.23 -0.58
C GLY A 166 -4.43 10.20 0.60
N ALA A 167 -3.93 9.82 1.78
CA ALA A 167 -4.73 9.53 2.98
C ALA A 167 -5.60 10.71 3.46
N ASN A 168 -5.16 11.94 3.22
CA ASN A 168 -5.88 13.16 3.57
C ASN A 168 -6.65 13.78 2.39
N SER A 169 -7.08 12.96 1.44
CA SER A 169 -7.70 13.34 0.18
C SER A 169 -8.72 14.48 0.33
N ARG A 170 -8.45 15.57 -0.41
CA ARG A 170 -9.38 16.68 -0.57
C ARG A 170 -10.48 16.36 -1.58
N VAL A 171 -10.15 15.56 -2.62
CA VAL A 171 -11.15 15.09 -3.59
C VAL A 171 -12.23 14.28 -2.87
N ARG A 172 -11.83 13.31 -2.02
CA ARG A 172 -12.77 12.53 -1.20
C ARG A 172 -13.63 13.41 -0.29
N LYS A 173 -13.03 14.44 0.34
CA LYS A 173 -13.78 15.40 1.18
C LYS A 173 -14.81 16.19 0.38
N SER A 174 -14.48 16.61 -0.84
CA SER A 174 -15.42 17.31 -1.73
C SER A 174 -16.62 16.47 -2.13
N LEU A 175 -16.51 15.14 -2.07
CA LEU A 175 -17.61 14.20 -2.33
C LEU A 175 -18.47 13.94 -1.09
N ASN A 176 -18.20 14.58 0.04
CA ASN A 176 -18.88 14.34 1.33
C ASN A 176 -18.85 12.85 1.76
N LEU A 177 -17.86 12.10 1.30
CA LEU A 177 -17.70 10.71 1.68
C LEU A 177 -17.10 10.61 3.08
N ASN A 178 -17.73 9.84 3.94
CA ASN A 178 -17.29 9.62 5.31
C ASN A 178 -15.84 9.13 5.35
N GLN A 179 -15.09 9.67 6.30
CA GLN A 179 -13.76 9.13 6.62
C GLN A 179 -13.93 7.76 7.28
N ASN A 180 -12.89 6.92 7.11
CA ASN A 180 -12.83 5.64 7.82
C ASN A 180 -12.97 5.86 9.34
N SER A 181 -13.64 4.91 10.01
CA SER A 181 -13.62 4.84 11.47
C SER A 181 -12.19 4.60 12.00
N ASP A 182 -11.94 4.88 13.27
CA ASP A 182 -10.63 4.62 13.88
C ASP A 182 -10.23 3.13 13.84
N TRP A 183 -11.21 2.22 13.76
CA TRP A 183 -10.97 0.80 13.53
C TRP A 183 -10.31 0.52 12.18
N ASN A 184 -10.66 1.26 11.15
CA ASN A 184 -10.12 1.13 9.81
C ASN A 184 -8.98 2.13 9.53
N LYS A 185 -8.20 2.45 10.54
CA LYS A 185 -7.01 3.29 10.45
C LYS A 185 -5.88 2.72 11.30
N ALA A 186 -4.65 3.01 10.89
CA ALA A 186 -3.48 2.90 11.75
C ALA A 186 -2.71 4.22 11.75
N ILE A 187 -1.94 4.44 12.82
CA ILE A 187 -0.87 5.43 12.85
C ILE A 187 0.45 4.69 12.71
N ALA A 188 1.36 5.24 11.93
CA ALA A 188 2.69 4.70 11.75
C ALA A 188 3.74 5.79 11.80
N ILE A 189 4.96 5.43 12.16
CA ILE A 189 6.15 6.27 12.10
C ILE A 189 7.26 5.49 11.41
N ARG A 190 8.07 6.19 10.62
CA ARG A 190 9.23 5.67 9.92
C ARG A 190 10.48 6.42 10.33
N ALA A 191 11.60 5.71 10.28
CA ALA A 191 12.93 6.29 10.28
C ALA A 191 13.83 5.53 9.32
N TYR A 192 14.93 6.15 8.92
CA TYR A 192 16.05 5.47 8.28
C TYR A 192 17.21 5.36 9.24
N ILE A 193 17.94 4.26 9.18
CA ILE A 193 19.22 4.05 9.84
C ILE A 193 20.25 3.59 8.82
N ASP A 194 21.51 3.79 9.13
CA ASP A 194 22.61 3.12 8.45
C ASP A 194 23.05 1.93 9.32
N SER A 195 23.17 0.73 8.71
CA SER A 195 23.51 -0.51 9.41
C SER A 195 24.38 -1.40 8.54
N SER A 196 25.70 -1.27 8.71
CA SER A 196 26.70 -2.04 7.96
C SER A 196 26.66 -3.55 8.21
N ASN A 197 26.09 -3.99 9.33
CA ASN A 197 26.03 -5.39 9.71
C ASN A 197 24.64 -6.03 9.62
N TYR A 198 23.63 -5.33 9.06
CA TYR A 198 22.25 -5.87 8.99
C TYR A 198 22.20 -7.23 8.30
N VAL A 199 22.84 -7.34 7.13
CA VAL A 199 22.85 -8.59 6.34
C VAL A 199 23.62 -9.70 7.07
N GLU A 200 24.70 -9.36 7.79
CA GLU A 200 25.47 -10.31 8.60
C GLU A 200 24.65 -10.88 9.76
N ILE A 201 23.96 -10.02 10.51
CA ILE A 201 23.12 -10.41 11.67
C ILE A 201 21.96 -11.31 11.24
N PHE A 202 21.30 -11.00 10.13
CA PHE A 202 20.17 -11.79 9.63
C PHE A 202 20.58 -12.86 8.60
N LYS A 203 21.89 -12.94 8.25
CA LYS A 203 22.48 -13.88 7.27
C LYS A 203 21.98 -13.74 5.85
N GLU A 204 21.06 -12.80 5.58
CA GLU A 204 20.45 -12.52 4.27
C GLU A 204 19.87 -11.10 4.23
N ARG A 205 19.62 -10.57 3.03
CA ARG A 205 18.74 -9.43 2.83
C ARG A 205 17.28 -9.87 3.06
N THR A 206 16.79 -9.71 4.27
CA THR A 206 15.46 -10.16 4.69
C THR A 206 14.59 -9.00 5.14
N LEU A 207 13.30 -9.06 4.84
CA LEU A 207 12.30 -8.21 5.50
C LEU A 207 12.12 -8.70 6.94
N MET A 208 12.46 -7.89 7.91
CA MET A 208 12.26 -8.22 9.32
C MET A 208 11.01 -7.56 9.84
N PHE A 209 10.14 -8.35 10.48
CA PHE A 209 8.95 -7.90 11.18
C PHE A 209 8.97 -8.33 12.63
N GLU A 210 8.49 -7.46 13.52
CA GLU A 210 8.14 -7.79 14.88
C GLU A 210 6.66 -7.58 15.13
N ILE A 211 5.98 -8.58 15.65
CA ILE A 211 4.53 -8.55 15.87
C ILE A 211 4.25 -8.80 17.35
N ASN A 212 3.63 -7.84 18.02
CA ASN A 212 3.29 -7.92 19.46
C ASN A 212 4.48 -8.26 20.36
N VAL A 213 5.66 -7.68 20.09
CA VAL A 213 6.85 -7.82 20.90
C VAL A 213 6.91 -6.63 21.87
N SER A 214 7.16 -6.90 23.15
CA SER A 214 7.19 -5.88 24.21
C SER A 214 5.92 -5.01 24.27
N ALA A 215 6.05 -3.69 24.33
CA ALA A 215 4.92 -2.75 24.33
C ALA A 215 4.30 -2.55 22.94
N ILE A 216 4.92 -3.08 21.89
CA ILE A 216 4.44 -2.91 20.50
C ILE A 216 3.20 -3.78 20.26
N LYS A 217 2.03 -3.20 20.35
CA LYS A 217 0.74 -3.85 20.05
C LYS A 217 0.29 -3.58 18.59
N GLY A 218 1.18 -3.83 17.68
CA GLY A 218 1.04 -3.68 16.26
C GLY A 218 2.12 -4.49 15.59
N TYR A 219 2.76 -3.92 14.58
CA TYR A 219 4.00 -4.48 14.05
C TYR A 219 5.06 -3.39 13.87
N ALA A 220 6.32 -3.78 14.07
CA ALA A 220 7.48 -3.00 13.68
C ALA A 220 8.18 -3.70 12.52
N TRP A 221 8.93 -2.95 11.74
CA TRP A 221 9.66 -3.47 10.59
C TRP A 221 11.08 -2.91 10.53
N ALA A 222 11.99 -3.70 9.93
CA ALA A 222 13.29 -3.26 9.47
C ALA A 222 13.54 -3.89 8.09
N PHE A 223 13.63 -3.04 7.08
CA PHE A 223 13.71 -3.44 5.67
C PHE A 223 14.98 -2.89 5.05
N PRO A 224 15.93 -3.75 4.62
CA PRO A 224 17.18 -3.31 4.02
C PRO A 224 16.97 -2.78 2.60
N SER A 225 17.37 -1.54 2.37
CA SER A 225 17.41 -0.90 1.06
C SER A 225 18.80 -1.08 0.40
N SER A 226 19.18 -0.25 -0.55
CA SER A 226 20.51 -0.27 -1.17
C SER A 226 21.60 0.14 -0.17
N GLY A 227 22.80 -0.41 -0.33
CA GLY A 227 23.91 -0.15 0.60
C GLY A 227 23.60 -0.58 2.04
N ASP A 228 23.98 0.25 2.99
CA ASP A 228 23.74 0.05 4.43
C ASP A 228 22.43 0.67 4.92
N LEU A 229 21.62 1.25 4.02
CA LEU A 229 20.37 1.91 4.36
C LEU A 229 19.31 0.89 4.77
N VAL A 230 18.71 1.09 5.94
CA VAL A 230 17.60 0.27 6.44
C VAL A 230 16.43 1.18 6.82
N ASN A 231 15.27 0.92 6.23
CA ASN A 231 14.01 1.55 6.60
C ASN A 231 13.45 0.84 7.82
N ILE A 232 13.27 1.55 8.92
CA ILE A 232 12.67 1.02 10.14
C ILE A 232 11.40 1.78 10.49
N GLY A 233 10.49 1.11 11.20
CA GLY A 233 9.31 1.82 11.68
C GLY A 233 8.35 0.95 12.46
N ILE A 234 7.25 1.59 12.89
CA ILE A 234 6.18 0.96 13.66
C ILE A 234 4.82 1.41 13.13
N GLY A 235 3.88 0.46 13.06
CA GLY A 235 2.47 0.69 12.80
C GLY A 235 1.58 0.15 13.90
N VAL A 236 0.64 0.96 14.38
CA VAL A 236 -0.31 0.60 15.44
C VAL A 236 -1.75 0.92 15.00
N PRO A 237 -2.74 0.02 15.20
CA PRO A 237 -4.15 0.34 14.96
C PRO A 237 -4.58 1.59 15.75
N LEU A 238 -5.20 2.55 15.09
CA LEU A 238 -5.53 3.85 15.70
C LEU A 238 -6.46 3.73 16.91
N SER A 239 -7.42 2.80 16.84
CA SER A 239 -8.32 2.53 17.97
C SER A 239 -7.57 2.07 19.22
N LEU A 240 -6.54 1.24 19.05
CA LEU A 240 -5.71 0.75 20.14
C LEU A 240 -4.76 1.84 20.64
N PHE A 241 -4.12 2.56 19.72
CA PHE A 241 -3.24 3.69 20.02
C PHE A 241 -3.92 4.72 20.93
N LYS A 242 -5.16 5.13 20.57
CA LYS A 242 -5.96 6.07 21.37
C LYS A 242 -6.40 5.48 22.72
N LYS A 243 -6.88 4.23 22.72
CA LYS A 243 -7.36 3.55 23.92
C LYS A 243 -6.28 3.44 25.00
N GLU A 244 -5.06 3.11 24.58
CA GLU A 244 -3.94 2.89 25.52
C GLU A 244 -3.07 4.14 25.70
N LYS A 245 -3.43 5.27 25.09
CA LYS A 245 -2.70 6.55 25.16
C LYS A 245 -1.21 6.39 24.85
N MET A 246 -0.90 5.64 23.78
CA MET A 246 0.48 5.34 23.38
C MET A 246 1.19 6.58 22.85
N ASP A 247 2.53 6.60 22.96
CA ASP A 247 3.40 7.52 22.27
C ASP A 247 4.16 6.79 21.16
N ILE A 248 3.98 7.21 19.91
CA ILE A 248 4.55 6.54 18.75
C ILE A 248 6.08 6.69 18.69
N ASN A 249 6.64 7.79 19.23
CA ASN A 249 8.08 8.00 19.26
C ASN A 249 8.75 7.09 20.28
N LEU A 250 8.16 6.98 21.49
CA LEU A 250 8.66 6.04 22.50
C LEU A 250 8.63 4.59 22.02
N LEU A 251 7.58 4.19 21.28
CA LEU A 251 7.52 2.85 20.70
C LEU A 251 8.63 2.63 19.67
N LEU A 252 8.97 3.64 18.86
CA LEU A 252 10.08 3.54 17.91
C LEU A 252 11.44 3.45 18.62
N GLU A 253 11.65 4.22 19.68
CA GLU A 253 12.86 4.15 20.51
C GLU A 253 13.04 2.76 21.14
N GLU A 254 11.95 2.16 21.64
CA GLU A 254 11.95 0.79 22.15
C GLU A 254 12.30 -0.22 21.06
N PHE A 255 11.78 -0.04 19.85
CA PHE A 255 12.13 -0.89 18.71
C PHE A 255 13.61 -0.74 18.31
N VAL A 256 14.15 0.47 18.26
CA VAL A 256 15.57 0.74 18.04
C VAL A 256 16.43 0.03 19.09
N SER A 257 16.02 0.08 20.37
CA SER A 257 16.70 -0.63 21.46
C SER A 257 16.66 -2.14 21.26
N THR A 258 15.55 -2.68 20.73
CA THR A 258 15.42 -4.11 20.41
C THR A 258 16.36 -4.51 19.27
N LEU A 259 16.48 -3.69 18.21
CA LEU A 259 17.44 -3.95 17.11
C LEU A 259 18.87 -3.96 17.63
N LYS A 260 19.27 -2.99 18.45
CA LYS A 260 20.60 -2.95 19.11
C LYS A 260 20.82 -4.19 19.98
N GLY A 261 19.82 -4.61 20.74
CA GLY A 261 19.87 -5.84 21.57
C GLY A 261 20.06 -7.12 20.76
N ARG A 262 19.72 -7.12 19.46
CA ARG A 262 20.02 -8.21 18.51
C ARG A 262 21.38 -8.08 17.84
N GLY A 263 22.14 -7.05 18.15
CA GLY A 263 23.46 -6.80 17.58
C GLY A 263 23.44 -5.96 16.29
N VAL A 264 22.28 -5.45 15.88
CA VAL A 264 22.19 -4.57 14.70
C VAL A 264 22.83 -3.21 15.02
N ASN A 265 23.79 -2.78 14.21
CA ASN A 265 24.32 -1.43 14.28
C ASN A 265 23.23 -0.42 13.87
N VAL A 266 23.04 0.60 14.68
CA VAL A 266 22.08 1.67 14.41
C VAL A 266 22.84 2.99 14.41
N GLU A 267 23.14 3.46 13.22
CA GLU A 267 23.85 4.73 12.99
C GLU A 267 22.95 5.70 12.24
N ASN A 268 23.23 7.00 12.34
CA ASN A 268 22.55 8.07 11.58
C ASN A 268 21.02 7.97 11.57
N LEU A 269 20.39 7.78 12.73
CA LEU A 269 18.93 7.72 12.84
C LEU A 269 18.27 8.99 12.30
N ARG A 270 17.54 8.86 11.19
CA ARG A 270 16.80 9.94 10.52
C ARG A 270 15.30 9.72 10.70
N LEU A 271 14.74 10.42 11.67
CA LEU A 271 13.34 10.32 12.07
C LEU A 271 12.42 11.08 11.11
N GLU A 272 11.33 10.47 10.71
CA GLU A 272 10.26 11.07 9.91
C GLU A 272 9.03 11.41 10.76
N LYS A 273 8.11 12.19 10.19
CA LYS A 273 6.82 12.47 10.84
C LYS A 273 5.92 11.23 10.80
N SER A 274 5.11 11.07 11.86
CA SER A 274 4.06 10.04 11.86
C SER A 274 3.00 10.32 10.80
N PHE A 275 2.38 9.27 10.30
CA PHE A 275 1.39 9.33 9.24
C PHE A 275 0.23 8.36 9.48
N MET A 276 -0.89 8.66 8.83
CA MET A 276 -2.11 7.88 8.94
C MET A 276 -2.26 6.93 7.77
N LEU A 277 -2.61 5.69 8.07
CA LEU A 277 -2.90 4.64 7.09
C LEU A 277 -4.42 4.38 7.06
N PRO A 278 -5.13 4.76 5.99
CA PRO A 278 -6.53 4.43 5.81
C PRO A 278 -6.69 3.01 5.27
N PHE A 279 -7.05 2.07 6.12
CA PHE A 279 -7.26 0.68 5.74
C PHE A 279 -8.50 0.48 4.88
N ALA A 280 -8.41 -0.47 3.98
CA ALA A 280 -9.50 -0.87 3.12
C ALA A 280 -10.64 -1.54 3.91
N SER A 281 -11.86 -1.27 3.48
CA SER A 281 -13.05 -2.06 3.84
C SER A 281 -13.35 -3.08 2.74
N SER A 282 -14.24 -4.03 3.02
CA SER A 282 -14.66 -5.03 2.03
C SER A 282 -15.43 -4.45 0.84
N ARG A 283 -15.96 -3.24 0.99
CA ARG A 283 -16.72 -2.54 -0.06
C ARG A 283 -16.51 -1.03 0.04
N PRO A 284 -15.32 -0.53 -0.31
CA PRO A 284 -15.08 0.90 -0.31
C PRO A 284 -15.95 1.59 -1.37
N LYS A 285 -16.45 2.79 -1.05
CA LYS A 285 -17.11 3.65 -2.01
C LYS A 285 -16.07 4.41 -2.80
N LEU A 286 -15.93 4.11 -4.08
CA LEU A 286 -14.86 4.59 -4.97
C LEU A 286 -15.38 5.42 -6.13
N ALA A 287 -16.68 5.36 -6.42
CA ALA A 287 -17.32 5.98 -7.56
C ALA A 287 -18.36 7.02 -7.12
N HIS A 288 -18.34 8.18 -7.74
CA HIS A 288 -19.35 9.24 -7.57
C HIS A 288 -19.44 10.07 -8.85
N ASN A 289 -20.51 9.86 -9.63
CA ASN A 289 -20.66 10.48 -10.95
C ASN A 289 -19.37 10.34 -11.78
N ARG A 290 -18.84 11.47 -12.28
CA ARG A 290 -17.60 11.55 -13.06
C ARG A 290 -16.32 11.63 -12.21
N VAL A 291 -16.38 11.18 -10.95
CA VAL A 291 -15.24 11.18 -10.03
C VAL A 291 -14.95 9.77 -9.54
N ALA A 292 -13.71 9.32 -9.66
CA ALA A 292 -13.23 8.06 -9.11
C ALA A 292 -12.15 8.31 -8.04
N LEU A 293 -12.11 7.49 -6.98
CA LEU A 293 -11.06 7.51 -5.97
C LEU A 293 -10.17 6.27 -6.09
N ILE A 294 -8.85 6.45 -6.03
CA ILE A 294 -7.86 5.38 -6.08
C ILE A 294 -6.79 5.54 -4.99
N GLY A 295 -6.09 4.46 -4.67
CA GLY A 295 -5.03 4.44 -3.65
C GLY A 295 -5.53 4.83 -2.25
N ASP A 296 -4.72 5.54 -1.47
CA ASP A 296 -5.09 5.96 -0.12
C ASP A 296 -6.32 6.88 -0.09
N ALA A 297 -6.56 7.65 -1.17
CA ALA A 297 -7.77 8.46 -1.30
C ALA A 297 -9.02 7.58 -1.36
N GLY A 298 -8.93 6.37 -1.92
CA GLY A 298 -9.94 5.32 -1.91
C GLY A 298 -9.90 4.42 -0.67
N SER A 299 -8.97 4.65 0.27
CA SER A 299 -8.74 3.76 1.43
C SER A 299 -8.46 2.33 0.99
N MET A 300 -7.39 2.12 0.21
CA MET A 300 -7.06 0.83 -0.40
C MET A 300 -5.88 0.12 0.27
N ILE A 301 -5.49 0.51 1.48
CA ILE A 301 -4.39 -0.13 2.20
C ILE A 301 -4.87 -1.46 2.79
N ASN A 302 -4.12 -2.53 2.57
CA ASN A 302 -4.36 -3.84 3.18
C ASN A 302 -4.36 -3.72 4.71
N PRO A 303 -5.45 -4.13 5.38
CA PRO A 303 -5.57 -3.97 6.84
C PRO A 303 -4.56 -4.77 7.66
N MET A 304 -3.92 -5.77 7.09
CA MET A 304 -2.98 -6.66 7.76
C MET A 304 -1.52 -6.26 7.52
N SER A 305 -1.12 -6.09 6.25
CA SER A 305 0.27 -5.79 5.88
C SER A 305 0.59 -4.28 5.87
N GLY A 306 -0.40 -3.42 5.70
CA GLY A 306 -0.17 -1.99 5.45
C GLY A 306 0.22 -1.69 4.00
N GLU A 307 0.25 -2.66 3.09
CA GLU A 307 0.50 -2.45 1.68
C GLU A 307 -0.64 -1.68 1.02
N GLY A 308 -0.30 -0.66 0.22
CA GLY A 308 -1.28 0.16 -0.49
C GLY A 308 -0.91 0.45 -1.94
N ILE A 309 0.38 0.35 -2.29
CA ILE A 309 0.89 0.72 -3.62
C ILE A 309 0.26 -0.17 -4.69
N PHE A 310 0.31 -1.49 -4.51
CA PHE A 310 -0.28 -2.46 -5.45
C PHE A 310 -1.76 -2.19 -5.71
N TYR A 311 -2.56 -2.10 -4.66
CA TYR A 311 -4.01 -1.90 -4.82
C TYR A 311 -4.35 -0.58 -5.48
N GLY A 312 -3.57 0.46 -5.17
CA GLY A 312 -3.72 1.78 -5.79
C GLY A 312 -3.34 1.78 -7.28
N MET A 313 -2.27 1.09 -7.67
CA MET A 313 -1.87 0.93 -9.08
C MET A 313 -2.89 0.09 -9.86
N GLU A 314 -3.39 -1.01 -9.28
CA GLU A 314 -4.44 -1.81 -9.90
C GLU A 314 -5.76 -1.04 -10.05
N ALA A 315 -6.15 -0.25 -9.05
CA ALA A 315 -7.31 0.63 -9.16
C ALA A 315 -7.15 1.63 -10.31
N GLY A 316 -5.96 2.23 -10.46
CA GLY A 316 -5.62 3.12 -11.57
C GLY A 316 -5.76 2.43 -12.93
N TYR A 317 -5.27 1.19 -13.06
CA TYR A 317 -5.46 0.40 -14.27
C TYR A 317 -6.94 0.04 -14.53
N ILE A 318 -7.66 -0.42 -13.51
CA ILE A 318 -9.07 -0.83 -13.66
C ILE A 318 -9.93 0.37 -14.07
N VAL A 319 -9.75 1.55 -13.45
CA VAL A 319 -10.54 2.73 -13.82
C VAL A 319 -10.24 3.15 -15.26
N ALA A 320 -8.96 3.18 -15.67
CA ALA A 320 -8.58 3.49 -17.04
C ALA A 320 -9.21 2.49 -18.04
N LYS A 321 -9.10 1.18 -17.77
CA LYS A 321 -9.68 0.12 -18.59
C LYS A 321 -11.20 0.23 -18.76
N LYS A 322 -11.92 0.73 -17.73
CA LYS A 322 -13.38 0.84 -17.77
C LYS A 322 -13.88 2.13 -18.40
N THR A 323 -13.02 3.15 -18.53
CA THR A 323 -13.49 4.48 -18.93
C THR A 323 -12.79 5.05 -20.16
N HIS A 324 -11.56 4.63 -20.52
CA HIS A 324 -10.79 5.24 -21.60
C HIS A 324 -11.54 5.37 -22.93
N HIS A 325 -12.40 4.41 -23.27
CA HIS A 325 -13.19 4.38 -24.50
C HIS A 325 -14.53 5.11 -24.38
N LEU A 326 -14.88 5.60 -23.20
CA LEU A 326 -16.15 6.28 -22.89
C LEU A 326 -15.98 7.81 -22.76
N ILE A 327 -14.75 8.31 -22.74
CA ILE A 327 -14.44 9.73 -22.48
C ILE A 327 -15.02 10.65 -23.55
N GLY A 328 -15.12 10.22 -24.80
CA GLY A 328 -15.75 10.95 -25.90
C GLY A 328 -17.29 10.89 -25.88
N GLY A 329 -17.88 10.06 -25.03
CA GLY A 329 -19.32 9.88 -24.91
C GLY A 329 -19.98 10.86 -23.95
N ASP A 330 -21.24 10.57 -23.63
CA ASP A 330 -22.01 11.37 -22.67
C ASP A 330 -21.65 11.06 -21.20
N ASN A 331 -22.16 11.90 -20.29
CA ASN A 331 -21.90 11.74 -18.86
C ASN A 331 -22.45 10.43 -18.28
N SER A 332 -23.54 9.88 -18.85
CA SER A 332 -24.15 8.61 -18.40
C SER A 332 -23.22 7.44 -18.70
N GLU A 333 -22.56 7.46 -19.86
CA GLU A 333 -21.59 6.44 -20.25
C GLU A 333 -20.37 6.46 -19.34
N ILE A 334 -19.80 7.65 -19.08
CA ILE A 334 -18.67 7.83 -18.16
C ILE A 334 -19.06 7.34 -16.75
N ASN A 335 -20.24 7.74 -16.24
CA ASN A 335 -20.75 7.30 -14.94
C ASN A 335 -20.91 5.77 -14.88
N SER A 336 -21.41 5.17 -15.97
CA SER A 336 -21.52 3.71 -16.09
C SER A 336 -20.13 3.04 -16.00
N GLY A 337 -19.14 3.60 -16.68
CA GLY A 337 -17.74 3.13 -16.63
C GLY A 337 -17.16 3.17 -15.23
N ILE A 338 -17.33 4.30 -14.52
CA ILE A 338 -16.85 4.47 -13.15
C ILE A 338 -17.56 3.51 -12.18
N ASN A 339 -18.85 3.29 -12.33
CA ASN A 339 -19.58 2.30 -11.53
C ASN A 339 -19.12 0.87 -11.81
N LYS A 340 -18.75 0.56 -13.07
CA LYS A 340 -18.13 -0.73 -13.42
C LYS A 340 -16.73 -0.89 -12.80
N TYR A 341 -15.96 0.20 -12.71
CA TYR A 341 -14.69 0.22 -11.98
C TYR A 341 -14.88 -0.17 -10.51
N GLU A 342 -15.77 0.52 -9.78
CA GLU A 342 -16.05 0.22 -8.37
C GLU A 342 -16.49 -1.24 -8.16
N LYS A 343 -17.37 -1.74 -9.02
CA LYS A 343 -17.85 -3.12 -8.97
C LYS A 343 -16.72 -4.13 -9.20
N GLU A 344 -15.86 -3.90 -10.20
CA GLU A 344 -14.75 -4.80 -10.51
C GLU A 344 -13.71 -4.81 -9.39
N PHE A 345 -13.33 -3.63 -8.89
CA PHE A 345 -12.40 -3.51 -7.76
C PHE A 345 -12.93 -4.24 -6.51
N ASN A 346 -14.18 -3.99 -6.14
CA ASN A 346 -14.83 -4.64 -4.99
C ASN A 346 -14.99 -6.15 -5.17
N LYS A 347 -15.25 -6.61 -6.40
CA LYS A 347 -15.33 -8.04 -6.73
C LYS A 347 -13.97 -8.72 -6.56
N ARG A 348 -12.89 -8.08 -7.00
CA ARG A 348 -11.54 -8.64 -6.94
C ARG A 348 -11.00 -8.63 -5.52
N PHE A 349 -11.04 -7.49 -4.84
CA PHE A 349 -10.32 -7.29 -3.57
C PHE A 349 -11.20 -7.31 -2.32
N GLY A 350 -12.52 -7.19 -2.45
CA GLY A 350 -13.40 -7.03 -1.28
C GLY A 350 -13.37 -8.21 -0.31
N LYS A 351 -13.31 -9.45 -0.81
CA LYS A 351 -13.18 -10.64 0.04
C LYS A 351 -11.80 -10.73 0.70
N HIS A 352 -10.75 -10.37 -0.04
CA HIS A 352 -9.39 -10.30 0.48
C HIS A 352 -9.28 -9.29 1.63
N PHE A 353 -9.74 -8.06 1.45
CA PHE A 353 -9.74 -7.04 2.52
C PHE A 353 -10.56 -7.45 3.75
N LEU A 354 -11.69 -8.13 3.54
CA LEU A 354 -12.44 -8.71 4.66
C LEU A 354 -11.60 -9.76 5.41
N SER A 355 -10.95 -10.66 4.68
CA SER A 355 -10.08 -11.71 5.24
C SER A 355 -8.93 -11.10 6.04
N CYS A 356 -8.25 -10.09 5.49
CA CYS A 356 -7.17 -9.36 6.16
C CYS A 356 -7.67 -8.62 7.41
N SER A 357 -8.86 -8.00 7.35
CA SER A 357 -9.48 -7.34 8.50
C SER A 357 -9.79 -8.30 9.63
N LEU A 358 -10.25 -9.52 9.32
CA LEU A 358 -10.50 -10.57 10.30
C LEU A 358 -9.19 -11.15 10.86
N ALA A 359 -8.22 -11.44 10.00
CA ALA A 359 -6.91 -11.95 10.41
C ALA A 359 -6.17 -10.96 11.32
N ARG A 360 -6.29 -9.66 11.08
CA ARG A 360 -5.71 -8.61 11.93
C ARG A 360 -6.12 -8.73 13.39
N VAL A 361 -7.33 -9.20 13.70
CA VAL A 361 -7.80 -9.40 15.09
C VAL A 361 -6.91 -10.40 15.83
N VAL A 362 -6.45 -11.45 15.14
CA VAL A 362 -5.51 -12.44 15.70
C VAL A 362 -4.20 -11.76 16.11
N PHE A 363 -3.69 -10.87 15.26
CA PHE A 363 -2.44 -10.14 15.49
C PHE A 363 -2.56 -9.01 16.54
N GLN A 364 -3.76 -8.66 16.99
CA GLN A 364 -3.97 -7.73 18.11
C GLN A 364 -3.86 -8.41 19.47
N SER A 365 -3.87 -9.75 19.53
CA SER A 365 -3.76 -10.54 20.77
C SER A 365 -2.40 -11.21 20.86
N PRO A 366 -1.53 -10.86 21.83
CA PRO A 366 -0.23 -11.51 22.01
C PRO A 366 -0.35 -13.04 22.18
N PHE A 367 -1.39 -13.52 22.86
CA PHE A 367 -1.64 -14.95 23.02
C PHE A 367 -1.95 -15.63 21.68
N MET A 368 -2.85 -15.04 20.88
CA MET A 368 -3.22 -15.60 19.56
C MET A 368 -2.05 -15.51 18.57
N THR A 369 -1.34 -14.41 18.56
CA THR A 369 -0.13 -14.23 17.73
C THR A 369 0.93 -15.29 18.05
N LYS A 370 1.23 -15.46 19.35
CA LYS A 370 2.18 -16.49 19.80
C LYS A 370 1.76 -17.88 19.31
N ARG A 371 0.48 -18.21 19.45
CA ARG A 371 -0.06 -19.51 19.03
C ARG A 371 0.01 -19.69 17.53
N LEU A 372 -0.38 -18.68 16.74
CA LEU A 372 -0.33 -18.71 15.29
C LEU A 372 1.11 -18.90 14.78
N LEU A 373 2.07 -18.14 15.30
CA LEU A 373 3.47 -18.26 14.90
C LEU A 373 4.05 -19.63 15.29
N ALA A 374 3.67 -20.17 16.45
CA ALA A 374 4.07 -21.51 16.84
C ALA A 374 3.49 -22.60 15.92
N ILE A 375 2.26 -22.43 15.44
CA ILE A 375 1.66 -23.33 14.43
C ILE A 375 2.41 -23.16 13.10
N ALA A 376 2.58 -21.94 12.63
CA ALA A 376 3.23 -21.63 11.37
C ALA A 376 4.68 -22.12 11.30
N SER A 377 5.42 -22.13 12.44
CA SER A 377 6.78 -22.70 12.49
C SER A 377 6.82 -24.23 12.33
N LEU A 378 5.70 -24.91 12.49
CA LEU A 378 5.58 -26.37 12.39
C LEU A 378 4.83 -26.82 11.14
N ASP A 379 4.06 -25.93 10.51
CA ASP A 379 3.14 -26.25 9.42
C ASP A 379 3.30 -25.28 8.26
N GLN A 380 3.90 -25.76 7.18
CA GLN A 380 4.19 -24.99 5.97
C GLN A 380 2.95 -24.33 5.37
N HIS A 381 1.83 -25.06 5.31
CA HIS A 381 0.57 -24.53 4.77
C HIS A 381 0.07 -23.29 5.54
N THR A 382 0.26 -23.27 6.86
CA THR A 382 -0.16 -22.14 7.67
C THR A 382 0.71 -20.90 7.42
N ILE A 383 2.03 -21.06 7.27
CA ILE A 383 2.88 -19.92 6.97
C ILE A 383 2.66 -19.42 5.55
N ASP A 384 2.55 -20.31 4.56
CA ASP A 384 2.25 -19.92 3.17
C ASP A 384 0.96 -19.10 3.12
N PHE A 385 -0.09 -19.56 3.80
CA PHE A 385 -1.37 -18.84 3.86
C PHE A 385 -1.27 -17.47 4.55
N VAL A 386 -0.50 -17.35 5.65
CA VAL A 386 -0.25 -16.06 6.32
C VAL A 386 0.50 -15.10 5.39
N VAL A 387 1.49 -15.59 4.66
CA VAL A 387 2.27 -14.78 3.71
C VAL A 387 1.42 -14.37 2.51
N GLU A 388 0.58 -15.27 1.98
CA GLU A 388 -0.37 -14.93 0.90
C GLU A 388 -1.38 -13.85 1.34
N LEU A 389 -1.81 -13.83 2.61
CA LEU A 389 -2.65 -12.74 3.13
C LEU A 389 -1.91 -11.41 3.24
N LEU A 390 -0.58 -11.43 3.41
CA LEU A 390 0.25 -10.23 3.52
C LEU A 390 0.58 -9.62 2.16
N PHE A 391 0.89 -10.46 1.17
CA PHE A 391 1.53 -10.06 -0.10
C PHE A 391 0.79 -10.47 -1.37
N ASP A 392 -0.33 -11.18 -1.27
CA ASP A 392 -1.11 -11.68 -2.41
C ASP A 392 -2.61 -11.36 -2.21
N GLU A 393 -3.48 -12.00 -3.01
CA GLU A 393 -4.93 -11.83 -2.99
C GLU A 393 -5.66 -13.00 -2.28
N ALA A 394 -5.01 -13.66 -1.31
CA ALA A 394 -5.60 -14.80 -0.60
C ALA A 394 -6.89 -14.42 0.16
N ASN A 395 -7.79 -15.38 0.28
CA ASN A 395 -9.06 -15.22 0.97
C ASN A 395 -9.23 -16.25 2.06
N LEU A 396 -9.72 -15.83 3.23
CA LEU A 396 -10.19 -16.75 4.27
C LEU A 396 -11.45 -17.45 3.76
N THR A 397 -11.32 -18.72 3.44
CA THR A 397 -12.45 -19.62 3.15
C THR A 397 -12.95 -20.26 4.45
N ILE A 398 -14.17 -20.81 4.42
CA ILE A 398 -14.70 -21.59 5.55
C ILE A 398 -13.75 -22.75 5.88
N LYS A 399 -13.17 -23.38 4.85
CA LYS A 399 -12.18 -24.46 5.01
C LYS A 399 -10.93 -23.98 5.75
N GLU A 400 -10.35 -22.83 5.34
CA GLU A 400 -9.17 -22.25 5.99
C GLU A 400 -9.45 -21.88 7.45
N VAL A 401 -10.60 -21.24 7.72
CA VAL A 401 -11.02 -20.91 9.09
C VAL A 401 -11.15 -22.16 9.93
N PHE A 402 -11.80 -23.20 9.43
CA PHE A 402 -11.99 -24.47 10.13
C PHE A 402 -10.64 -25.18 10.41
N LEU A 403 -9.75 -25.24 9.41
CA LEU A 403 -8.41 -25.82 9.58
C LEU A 403 -7.58 -25.06 10.61
N LEU A 404 -7.61 -23.73 10.58
CA LEU A 404 -6.93 -22.90 11.56
C LEU A 404 -7.50 -23.14 12.98
N LEU A 405 -8.82 -23.19 13.15
CA LEU A 405 -9.46 -23.47 14.45
C LEU A 405 -9.03 -24.82 14.99
N ILE A 406 -9.04 -25.89 14.19
CA ILE A 406 -8.54 -27.20 14.59
C ILE A 406 -7.07 -27.09 15.07
N LYS A 407 -6.20 -26.48 14.29
CA LYS A 407 -4.79 -26.32 14.63
C LYS A 407 -4.59 -25.47 15.92
N PHE A 408 -5.47 -24.51 16.16
CA PHE A 408 -5.47 -23.73 17.41
C PHE A 408 -5.85 -24.55 18.65
N LEU A 409 -6.72 -25.55 18.50
CA LEU A 409 -7.17 -26.40 19.60
C LEU A 409 -6.22 -27.58 19.89
N LEU A 410 -5.49 -28.04 18.88
CA LEU A 410 -4.59 -29.19 19.03
C LEU A 410 -3.32 -28.83 19.82
N PRO A 411 -2.80 -29.74 20.67
CA PRO A 411 -1.48 -29.58 21.29
C PRO A 411 -0.39 -29.46 20.21
N LEU A 412 0.64 -28.64 20.47
CA LEU A 412 1.71 -28.38 19.48
C LEU A 412 2.50 -29.64 19.08
N ASN A 413 2.64 -30.60 20.01
CA ASN A 413 3.28 -31.89 19.72
C ASN A 413 2.48 -32.73 18.70
N MET A 414 1.17 -32.62 18.66
CA MET A 414 0.31 -33.30 17.67
C MET A 414 0.44 -32.66 16.28
N LEU A 415 0.71 -31.37 16.19
CA LEU A 415 0.93 -30.70 14.91
C LEU A 415 2.17 -31.21 14.18
N LYS A 416 3.19 -31.73 14.89
CA LYS A 416 4.35 -32.39 14.28
C LYS A 416 4.00 -33.65 13.49
N LEU A 417 2.86 -34.30 13.80
CA LEU A 417 2.38 -35.48 13.08
C LEU A 417 1.81 -35.13 11.69
N PHE A 418 1.29 -33.91 11.51
CA PHE A 418 0.82 -33.43 10.21
C PHE A 418 1.95 -33.08 9.23
N LYS A 419 3.18 -32.96 9.71
CA LYS A 419 4.38 -32.70 8.88
C LYS A 419 4.74 -33.84 7.94
N LYS A 420 4.14 -35.04 8.08
CA LYS A 420 4.45 -36.25 7.31
C LYS A 420 3.51 -36.52 6.12
N THR A 421 2.50 -35.71 5.84
CA THR A 421 1.47 -36.03 4.83
C THR A 421 1.45 -35.10 3.61
N THR A 422 2.48 -34.29 3.42
CA THR A 422 2.63 -33.48 2.19
C THR A 422 4.03 -33.67 1.62
N VAL A 423 4.22 -34.79 0.96
CA VAL A 423 5.25 -35.01 -0.07
C VAL A 423 4.55 -34.98 -1.41
#